data_926c3059452fcc6d2c798012ad2b1c18
#
_entry.id   926c3059452fcc6d2c798012ad2b1c18
#
_cell.length_a   1.000
_cell.length_b   1.000
_cell.length_c   1.000
_cell.angle_alpha   90.00
_cell.angle_beta   90.00
_cell.angle_gamma   90.00
#
_symmetry.space_group_name_H-M   'P 1'
#
loop_
_entity.id
_entity.type
_entity.pdbx_description
1 polymer ?
#
loop_
_entity_poly.entity_id
_entity_poly.type
_entity_poly.pdbx_seq_one_letter_code
_entity_poly.pdbx_strand_id
1 'polypeptide(L)'
;MKEFFAFVFSCLALCVYGQKNMVNICVATYNLRMDTPNDKEDAWPNRKEMVKSLVLFHEFDIFGTQEGFKHQLDDILEIDKFAYIGVGRDDGKDAGEHSAIIYDKTRFTVLEKGDFWYAENPEVPGKGWDATCCNRICSWAKFKDTSSGKEFYFFNSHYDHQGEIARLESSKLLLERMKKIVGNSTFFCTGDFNATPESGPMQVIYKDGMLIDSKLVSKTAPYGTEGTFNSFKLDAPMKSRIDYIFVSKDVTVEKYGVLNDSQYGRIPSDHFPVMIVASF
;
A
#
# COMPACT_ATOMS: atom_id res chain seq x y z
N MET A 1 -53.91 -6.11 -7.78
CA MET A 1 -52.74 -6.99 -8.18
C MET A 1 -51.77 -6.28 -9.14
N LYS A 2 -52.14 -5.40 -10.02
CA LYS A 2 -51.22 -4.69 -10.95
C LYS A 2 -50.33 -3.65 -10.25
N GLU A 3 -50.77 -2.99 -9.22
CA GLU A 3 -50.01 -1.94 -8.52
C GLU A 3 -48.94 -2.52 -7.56
N PHE A 4 -49.18 -3.71 -7.00
CA PHE A 4 -48.24 -4.39 -6.09
C PHE A 4 -46.99 -4.88 -6.85
N PHE A 5 -47.16 -5.31 -8.11
CA PHE A 5 -46.04 -5.75 -8.97
C PHE A 5 -45.15 -4.57 -9.43
N ALA A 6 -45.73 -3.38 -9.67
CA ALA A 6 -44.95 -2.21 -10.06
C ALA A 6 -44.04 -1.68 -8.93
N PHE A 7 -44.49 -1.77 -7.67
CA PHE A 7 -43.72 -1.35 -6.50
C PHE A 7 -42.55 -2.26 -6.20
N VAL A 8 -42.74 -3.60 -6.32
CA VAL A 8 -41.68 -4.58 -6.13
C VAL A 8 -40.60 -4.46 -7.23
N PHE A 9 -41.02 -4.16 -8.49
CA PHE A 9 -40.07 -3.96 -9.59
C PHE A 9 -39.25 -2.67 -9.44
N SER A 10 -39.86 -1.61 -8.90
CA SER A 10 -39.15 -0.33 -8.62
C SER A 10 -38.13 -0.47 -7.51
N CYS A 11 -38.42 -1.22 -6.44
CA CYS A 11 -37.46 -1.48 -5.36
C CYS A 11 -36.29 -2.35 -5.80
N LEU A 12 -36.52 -3.37 -6.63
CA LEU A 12 -35.46 -4.22 -7.20
C LEU A 12 -34.54 -3.42 -8.17
N ALA A 13 -35.12 -2.54 -8.99
CA ALA A 13 -34.33 -1.67 -9.88
C ALA A 13 -33.46 -0.68 -9.09
N LEU A 14 -33.97 -0.11 -7.99
CA LEU A 14 -33.19 0.78 -7.12
C LEU A 14 -32.03 0.06 -6.41
N CYS A 15 -32.24 -1.19 -5.96
CA CYS A 15 -31.17 -2.01 -5.38
C CYS A 15 -30.07 -2.37 -6.41
N VAL A 16 -30.44 -2.66 -7.66
CA VAL A 16 -29.48 -2.95 -8.73
C VAL A 16 -28.73 -1.70 -9.18
N TYR A 17 -29.38 -0.52 -9.18
CA TYR A 17 -28.72 0.74 -9.51
C TYR A 17 -27.76 1.20 -8.42
N GLY A 18 -28.07 0.97 -7.13
CA GLY A 18 -27.17 1.27 -6.01
C GLY A 18 -25.91 0.40 -6.00
N GLN A 19 -26.01 -0.87 -6.37
CA GLN A 19 -24.87 -1.78 -6.45
C GLN A 19 -23.91 -1.50 -7.62
N LYS A 20 -24.39 -0.86 -8.69
CA LYS A 20 -23.59 -0.57 -9.90
C LYS A 20 -22.58 0.56 -9.71
N ASN A 21 -22.68 1.32 -8.63
CA ASN A 21 -21.84 2.50 -8.36
C ASN A 21 -20.76 2.28 -7.28
N MET A 22 -20.66 1.09 -6.66
CA MET A 22 -19.61 0.82 -5.68
C MET A 22 -18.41 0.18 -6.36
N VAL A 23 -17.23 0.71 -6.07
CA VAL A 23 -15.96 0.08 -6.44
C VAL A 23 -15.59 -0.91 -5.35
N ASN A 24 -15.44 -2.20 -5.71
CA ASN A 24 -14.81 -3.19 -4.86
C ASN A 24 -13.35 -3.32 -5.29
N ILE A 25 -12.42 -3.25 -4.36
CA ILE A 25 -10.99 -3.18 -4.65
C ILE A 25 -10.18 -4.01 -3.66
N CYS A 26 -9.22 -4.76 -4.16
CA CYS A 26 -8.20 -5.42 -3.37
C CYS A 26 -6.94 -4.54 -3.34
N VAL A 27 -6.64 -3.98 -2.17
CA VAL A 27 -5.49 -3.10 -1.94
C VAL A 27 -4.48 -3.81 -1.06
N ALA A 28 -3.19 -3.71 -1.39
CA ALA A 28 -2.14 -4.26 -0.56
C ALA A 28 -0.95 -3.30 -0.36
N THR A 29 -0.14 -3.58 0.66
CA THR A 29 1.22 -3.07 0.82
C THR A 29 2.17 -4.25 0.97
N TYR A 30 3.31 -4.19 0.31
CA TYR A 30 4.25 -5.30 0.27
C TYR A 30 5.70 -4.81 0.18
N ASN A 31 6.41 -4.78 1.29
CA ASN A 31 7.86 -4.62 1.25
C ASN A 31 8.46 -5.86 0.59
N LEU A 32 9.09 -5.67 -0.58
CA LEU A 32 9.62 -6.77 -1.40
C LEU A 32 10.95 -7.31 -0.90
N ARG A 33 11.58 -6.65 0.05
CA ARG A 33 12.98 -6.80 0.39
C ARG A 33 13.87 -6.56 -0.84
N MET A 34 14.78 -5.62 -0.76
CA MET A 34 15.72 -5.31 -1.84
C MET A 34 16.53 -6.55 -2.25
N ASP A 35 16.92 -6.60 -3.51
CA ASP A 35 17.80 -7.64 -4.00
C ASP A 35 19.23 -7.42 -3.48
N THR A 36 19.71 -8.35 -2.67
CA THR A 36 21.06 -8.34 -2.13
C THR A 36 21.62 -9.76 -2.04
N PRO A 37 22.88 -9.98 -2.44
CA PRO A 37 23.51 -11.28 -2.30
C PRO A 37 23.71 -11.70 -0.83
N ASN A 38 23.61 -10.74 0.11
CA ASN A 38 23.71 -11.03 1.54
C ASN A 38 22.57 -11.90 2.05
N ASP A 39 21.41 -11.88 1.38
CA ASP A 39 20.25 -12.69 1.73
C ASP A 39 20.42 -14.16 1.26
N LYS A 40 21.49 -14.49 0.53
CA LYS A 40 21.87 -15.87 0.15
C LYS A 40 20.71 -16.62 -0.52
N GLU A 41 20.17 -17.63 0.19
CA GLU A 41 19.05 -18.44 -0.30
C GLU A 41 17.76 -17.64 -0.44
N ASP A 42 17.60 -16.56 0.32
CA ASP A 42 16.44 -15.65 0.28
C ASP A 42 16.66 -14.44 -0.65
N ALA A 43 17.76 -14.44 -1.46
CA ALA A 43 17.98 -13.42 -2.47
C ALA A 43 16.85 -13.41 -3.53
N TRP A 44 16.59 -12.26 -4.11
CA TRP A 44 15.45 -12.02 -5.01
C TRP A 44 15.26 -13.07 -6.11
N PRO A 45 16.31 -13.53 -6.82
CA PRO A 45 16.12 -14.52 -7.88
C PRO A 45 15.46 -15.83 -7.41
N ASN A 46 15.62 -16.18 -6.11
CA ASN A 46 15.09 -17.40 -5.54
C ASN A 46 13.63 -17.27 -5.05
N ARG A 47 13.10 -16.05 -4.92
CA ARG A 47 11.77 -15.80 -4.34
C ARG A 47 10.83 -15.00 -5.23
N LYS A 48 11.30 -14.42 -6.34
CA LYS A 48 10.46 -13.61 -7.24
C LYS A 48 9.21 -14.33 -7.75
N GLU A 49 9.31 -15.63 -8.05
CA GLU A 49 8.16 -16.41 -8.50
C GLU A 49 7.13 -16.63 -7.38
N MET A 50 7.60 -16.78 -6.13
CA MET A 50 6.70 -16.84 -4.98
C MET A 50 5.96 -15.53 -4.78
N VAL A 51 6.65 -14.39 -4.93
CA VAL A 51 6.05 -13.05 -4.85
C VAL A 51 5.00 -12.87 -5.94
N LYS A 52 5.31 -13.20 -7.19
CA LYS A 52 4.35 -13.13 -8.31
C LYS A 52 3.14 -14.04 -8.10
N SER A 53 3.39 -15.27 -7.64
CA SER A 53 2.32 -16.25 -7.34
C SER A 53 1.37 -15.74 -6.24
N LEU A 54 1.92 -15.17 -5.15
CA LEU A 54 1.15 -14.59 -4.05
C LEU A 54 0.27 -13.43 -4.55
N VAL A 55 0.86 -12.49 -5.29
CA VAL A 55 0.12 -11.33 -5.84
C VAL A 55 -1.03 -11.77 -6.75
N LEU A 56 -0.81 -12.78 -7.57
CA LEU A 56 -1.84 -13.32 -8.47
C LEU A 56 -2.93 -14.08 -7.69
N PHE A 57 -2.54 -14.93 -6.73
CA PHE A 57 -3.48 -15.75 -5.96
C PHE A 57 -4.42 -14.91 -5.10
N HIS A 58 -3.89 -13.85 -4.48
CA HIS A 58 -4.68 -12.92 -3.66
C HIS A 58 -5.33 -11.80 -4.47
N GLU A 59 -5.24 -11.86 -5.81
CA GLU A 59 -5.94 -10.96 -6.74
C GLU A 59 -5.72 -9.47 -6.44
N PHE A 60 -4.47 -9.06 -6.17
CA PHE A 60 -4.20 -7.65 -5.93
C PHE A 60 -4.57 -6.81 -7.15
N ASP A 61 -5.42 -5.80 -6.93
CA ASP A 61 -5.80 -4.81 -7.95
C ASP A 61 -4.78 -3.66 -8.03
N ILE A 62 -4.35 -3.19 -6.85
CA ILE A 62 -3.38 -2.11 -6.68
C ILE A 62 -2.63 -2.30 -5.36
N PHE A 63 -1.32 -2.13 -5.39
CA PHE A 63 -0.50 -2.28 -4.18
C PHE A 63 0.74 -1.41 -4.18
N GLY A 64 1.09 -0.93 -2.98
CA GLY A 64 2.36 -0.26 -2.74
C GLY A 64 3.47 -1.26 -2.49
N THR A 65 4.65 -1.03 -3.09
CA THR A 65 5.85 -1.83 -2.79
C THR A 65 6.93 -0.96 -2.17
N GLN A 66 7.74 -1.54 -1.30
CA GLN A 66 8.90 -0.89 -0.71
C GLN A 66 10.14 -1.75 -0.98
N GLU A 67 11.32 -1.13 -0.93
CA GLU A 67 12.65 -1.71 -1.17
C GLU A 67 12.91 -2.24 -2.59
N GLY A 68 11.90 -2.28 -3.47
CA GLY A 68 12.08 -2.80 -4.82
C GLY A 68 13.03 -1.95 -5.65
N PHE A 69 14.12 -2.55 -6.15
CA PHE A 69 14.90 -1.99 -7.24
C PHE A 69 14.15 -2.11 -8.56
N LYS A 70 14.54 -1.30 -9.55
CA LYS A 70 13.89 -1.29 -10.87
C LYS A 70 13.76 -2.70 -11.47
N HIS A 71 14.81 -3.52 -11.44
CA HIS A 71 14.76 -4.89 -12.01
C HIS A 71 13.79 -5.80 -11.26
N GLN A 72 13.58 -5.60 -9.94
CA GLN A 72 12.58 -6.36 -9.18
C GLN A 72 11.15 -5.96 -9.58
N LEU A 73 10.94 -4.67 -9.84
CA LEU A 73 9.66 -4.18 -10.36
C LEU A 73 9.42 -4.71 -11.79
N ASP A 74 10.44 -4.70 -12.65
CA ASP A 74 10.36 -5.23 -14.01
C ASP A 74 10.02 -6.73 -14.00
N ASP A 75 10.58 -7.53 -13.08
CA ASP A 75 10.21 -8.95 -12.89
C ASP A 75 8.72 -9.12 -12.52
N ILE A 76 8.16 -8.23 -11.69
CA ILE A 76 6.72 -8.27 -11.36
C ILE A 76 5.86 -7.87 -12.57
N LEU A 77 6.34 -6.94 -13.40
CA LEU A 77 5.64 -6.51 -14.61
C LEU A 77 5.66 -7.56 -15.75
N GLU A 78 6.35 -8.70 -15.61
CA GLU A 78 6.14 -9.87 -16.45
C GLU A 78 4.68 -10.37 -16.37
N ILE A 79 3.94 -9.97 -15.33
CA ILE A 79 2.49 -10.13 -15.26
C ILE A 79 1.83 -9.02 -16.09
N ASP A 80 1.46 -9.33 -17.30
CA ASP A 80 1.01 -8.37 -18.34
C ASP A 80 -0.03 -7.34 -17.90
N LYS A 81 -0.90 -7.70 -16.95
CA LYS A 81 -1.94 -6.78 -16.48
C LYS A 81 -1.40 -5.61 -15.65
N PHE A 82 -0.18 -5.68 -15.13
CA PHE A 82 0.36 -4.66 -14.24
C PHE A 82 1.16 -3.57 -14.97
N ALA A 83 1.12 -2.40 -14.38
CA ALA A 83 2.03 -1.28 -14.60
C ALA A 83 2.41 -0.68 -13.24
N TYR A 84 3.45 0.14 -13.17
CA TYR A 84 3.78 0.87 -11.95
C TYR A 84 4.02 2.35 -12.18
N ILE A 85 3.93 3.12 -11.11
CA ILE A 85 4.40 4.50 -10.98
C ILE A 85 5.31 4.61 -9.76
N GLY A 86 6.06 5.69 -9.68
CA GLY A 86 7.06 5.97 -8.66
C GLY A 86 8.46 5.97 -9.25
N VAL A 87 9.35 6.71 -8.64
CA VAL A 87 10.74 6.90 -9.08
C VAL A 87 11.72 6.34 -8.06
N GLY A 88 12.95 6.09 -8.49
CA GLY A 88 14.04 5.71 -7.61
C GLY A 88 14.39 6.83 -6.63
N ARG A 89 14.52 6.47 -5.35
CA ARG A 89 14.69 7.44 -4.26
C ARG A 89 15.99 8.23 -4.30
N ASP A 90 17.01 7.75 -5.04
CA ASP A 90 18.35 8.35 -5.02
C ASP A 90 18.55 9.43 -6.08
N ASP A 91 17.85 9.36 -7.20
CA ASP A 91 18.00 10.31 -8.30
C ASP A 91 16.68 10.87 -8.88
N GLY A 92 15.55 10.40 -8.36
CA GLY A 92 14.24 10.75 -8.91
C GLY A 92 13.96 10.17 -10.30
N LYS A 93 14.66 9.09 -10.66
CA LYS A 93 14.48 8.34 -11.91
C LYS A 93 14.45 6.84 -11.63
N ASP A 94 15.56 6.14 -11.85
CA ASP A 94 15.64 4.68 -11.71
C ASP A 94 16.63 4.23 -10.61
N ALA A 95 17.42 5.15 -10.02
CA ALA A 95 18.44 4.77 -9.05
C ALA A 95 17.88 4.61 -7.63
N GLY A 96 18.35 3.56 -6.97
CA GLY A 96 17.95 3.21 -5.60
C GLY A 96 16.63 2.44 -5.54
N GLU A 97 16.17 2.24 -4.32
CA GLU A 97 14.89 1.60 -4.07
C GLU A 97 13.72 2.51 -4.46
N HIS A 98 12.59 1.90 -4.80
CA HIS A 98 11.36 2.58 -5.12
C HIS A 98 10.31 2.35 -4.02
N SER A 99 9.50 3.36 -3.77
CA SER A 99 8.20 3.21 -3.11
C SER A 99 7.13 3.16 -4.21
N ALA A 100 7.19 2.12 -5.05
CA ALA A 100 6.36 2.04 -6.24
C ALA A 100 4.91 1.68 -5.92
N ILE A 101 3.99 2.14 -6.78
CA ILE A 101 2.59 1.74 -6.78
C ILE A 101 2.35 0.90 -8.02
N ILE A 102 2.12 -0.39 -7.84
CA ILE A 102 1.80 -1.34 -8.91
C ILE A 102 0.27 -1.46 -9.00
N TYR A 103 -0.28 -1.39 -10.20
CA TYR A 103 -1.72 -1.38 -10.41
C TYR A 103 -2.12 -2.14 -11.68
N ASP A 104 -3.34 -2.68 -11.68
CA ASP A 104 -3.95 -3.31 -12.87
C ASP A 104 -4.30 -2.23 -13.89
N LYS A 105 -3.47 -2.11 -14.95
CA LYS A 105 -3.64 -1.13 -16.05
C LYS A 105 -4.86 -1.40 -16.93
N THR A 106 -5.45 -2.58 -16.84
CA THR A 106 -6.70 -2.89 -17.57
C THR A 106 -7.91 -2.30 -16.86
N ARG A 107 -7.78 -2.06 -15.57
CA ARG A 107 -8.83 -1.55 -14.69
C ARG A 107 -8.66 -0.07 -14.35
N PHE A 108 -7.43 0.39 -14.13
CA PHE A 108 -7.17 1.74 -13.64
C PHE A 108 -6.40 2.60 -14.65
N THR A 109 -6.83 3.86 -14.77
CA THR A 109 -6.11 4.89 -15.53
C THR A 109 -5.50 5.88 -14.56
N VAL A 110 -4.21 6.19 -14.72
CA VAL A 110 -3.51 7.24 -13.96
C VAL A 110 -3.91 8.60 -14.54
N LEU A 111 -4.44 9.50 -13.70
CA LEU A 111 -4.81 10.87 -14.06
C LEU A 111 -3.73 11.87 -13.69
N GLU A 112 -3.15 11.72 -12.50
CA GLU A 112 -2.10 12.56 -11.94
C GLU A 112 -1.13 11.68 -11.18
N LYS A 113 0.12 12.09 -11.05
CA LYS A 113 1.12 11.39 -10.23
C LYS A 113 2.22 12.33 -9.78
N GLY A 114 2.91 11.96 -8.73
CA GLY A 114 4.08 12.67 -8.22
C GLY A 114 4.80 11.89 -7.15
N ASP A 115 5.93 12.46 -6.76
CA ASP A 115 6.78 11.92 -5.71
C ASP A 115 7.23 13.07 -4.81
N PHE A 116 7.53 12.76 -3.54
CA PHE A 116 8.20 13.71 -2.65
C PHE A 116 9.08 12.95 -1.66
N TRP A 117 10.19 13.57 -1.27
CA TRP A 117 11.14 12.98 -0.34
C TRP A 117 10.82 13.37 1.10
N TYR A 118 11.07 12.44 2.01
CA TYR A 118 10.99 12.70 3.45
C TYR A 118 12.26 13.40 3.90
N ALA A 119 12.32 14.70 3.61
CA ALA A 119 13.42 15.59 3.93
C ALA A 119 12.89 17.03 4.13
N GLU A 120 13.72 17.91 4.64
CA GLU A 120 13.42 19.34 4.83
C GLU A 120 13.07 20.02 3.49
N ASN A 121 13.68 19.57 2.39
CA ASN A 121 13.27 19.94 1.04
C ASN A 121 12.69 18.71 0.33
N PRO A 122 11.36 18.55 0.32
CA PRO A 122 10.72 17.37 -0.22
C PRO A 122 10.65 17.31 -1.75
N GLU A 123 11.10 18.35 -2.46
CA GLU A 123 11.01 18.40 -3.91
C GLU A 123 12.22 17.76 -4.64
N VAL A 124 13.25 17.38 -3.89
CA VAL A 124 14.48 16.80 -4.44
C VAL A 124 14.98 15.63 -3.59
N PRO A 125 15.71 14.67 -4.18
CA PRO A 125 16.33 13.59 -3.42
C PRO A 125 17.21 14.12 -2.29
N GLY A 126 16.97 13.61 -1.09
CA GLY A 126 17.73 14.00 0.10
C GLY A 126 17.39 13.13 1.30
N LYS A 127 18.33 13.08 2.25
CA LYS A 127 18.09 12.51 3.58
C LYS A 127 17.47 13.59 4.45
N GLY A 128 16.45 13.23 5.22
CA GLY A 128 15.79 14.17 6.12
C GLY A 128 16.23 14.01 7.57
N TRP A 129 16.37 15.13 8.25
CA TRP A 129 16.57 15.24 9.70
C TRP A 129 17.77 14.40 10.21
N ASP A 130 17.51 13.38 11.02
CA ASP A 130 18.52 12.49 11.59
C ASP A 130 18.71 11.17 10.81
N ALA A 131 18.17 11.07 9.59
CA ALA A 131 18.38 9.92 8.72
C ALA A 131 19.85 9.82 8.29
N THR A 132 20.49 8.69 8.56
CA THR A 132 21.91 8.47 8.24
C THR A 132 22.15 7.59 7.04
N CYS A 133 21.26 6.62 6.80
CA CYS A 133 21.41 5.62 5.73
C CYS A 133 21.05 6.20 4.36
N CYS A 134 19.80 6.50 4.16
CA CYS A 134 19.19 6.46 2.84
C CYS A 134 18.18 7.58 2.65
N ASN A 135 17.96 8.01 1.40
CA ASN A 135 16.81 8.83 1.07
C ASN A 135 15.51 8.03 1.29
N ARG A 136 14.44 8.72 1.67
CA ARG A 136 13.12 8.14 1.83
C ARG A 136 12.11 8.91 1.01
N ILE A 137 11.17 8.22 0.41
CA ILE A 137 10.29 8.77 -0.61
C ILE A 137 8.86 8.30 -0.40
N CYS A 138 7.90 9.14 -0.78
CA CYS A 138 6.52 8.79 -0.99
C CYS A 138 6.18 8.99 -2.47
N SER A 139 5.65 7.97 -3.11
CA SER A 139 5.05 8.07 -4.44
C SER A 139 3.53 8.13 -4.32
N TRP A 140 2.87 8.89 -5.19
CA TRP A 140 1.42 8.99 -5.18
C TRP A 140 0.86 9.13 -6.60
N ALA A 141 -0.39 8.71 -6.76
CA ALA A 141 -1.14 9.01 -7.96
C ALA A 141 -2.64 9.14 -7.70
N LYS A 142 -3.31 9.84 -8.61
CA LYS A 142 -4.75 9.85 -8.76
C LYS A 142 -5.15 8.86 -9.85
N PHE A 143 -5.98 7.91 -9.49
CA PHE A 143 -6.49 6.87 -10.37
C PHE A 143 -7.96 7.08 -10.69
N LYS A 144 -8.36 6.57 -11.86
CA LYS A 144 -9.76 6.41 -12.25
C LYS A 144 -10.03 4.93 -12.50
N ASP A 145 -11.02 4.37 -11.82
CA ASP A 145 -11.58 3.06 -12.15
C ASP A 145 -12.39 3.17 -13.44
N THR A 146 -11.97 2.47 -14.47
CA THR A 146 -12.55 2.60 -15.82
C THR A 146 -13.98 2.07 -15.91
N SER A 147 -14.36 1.15 -15.03
CA SER A 147 -15.68 0.51 -15.02
C SER A 147 -16.75 1.37 -14.34
N SER A 148 -16.40 2.03 -13.24
CA SER A 148 -17.32 2.86 -12.45
C SER A 148 -17.20 4.36 -12.76
N GLY A 149 -16.04 4.77 -13.30
CA GLY A 149 -15.69 6.19 -13.48
C GLY A 149 -15.26 6.89 -12.20
N LYS A 150 -15.24 6.23 -11.06
CA LYS A 150 -14.81 6.80 -9.78
C LYS A 150 -13.32 7.06 -9.75
N GLU A 151 -12.94 8.10 -9.02
CA GLU A 151 -11.57 8.54 -8.86
C GLU A 151 -11.14 8.41 -7.39
N PHE A 152 -9.89 8.05 -7.18
CA PHE A 152 -9.27 7.95 -5.86
C PHE A 152 -7.78 8.25 -5.93
N TYR A 153 -7.20 8.65 -4.80
CA TYR A 153 -5.76 8.79 -4.66
C TYR A 153 -5.15 7.56 -3.99
N PHE A 154 -3.92 7.26 -4.38
CA PHE A 154 -3.12 6.22 -3.75
C PHE A 154 -1.74 6.77 -3.41
N PHE A 155 -1.30 6.57 -2.17
CA PHE A 155 0.01 6.95 -1.67
C PHE A 155 0.76 5.71 -1.21
N ASN A 156 2.06 5.69 -1.44
CA ASN A 156 2.92 4.62 -0.94
C ASN A 156 4.21 5.18 -0.37
N SER A 157 4.55 4.80 0.85
CA SER A 157 5.63 5.36 1.66
C SER A 157 6.61 4.30 2.13
N HIS A 158 7.88 4.70 2.30
CA HIS A 158 8.85 3.93 3.05
C HIS A 158 9.62 4.88 3.98
N TYR A 159 9.39 4.77 5.29
CA TYR A 159 10.02 5.64 6.30
C TYR A 159 11.43 5.17 6.65
N ASP A 160 12.18 6.05 7.30
CA ASP A 160 13.53 5.72 7.76
C ASP A 160 13.51 4.68 8.90
N HIS A 161 14.41 3.71 8.84
CA HIS A 161 14.49 2.64 9.83
C HIS A 161 15.38 2.98 11.04
N GLN A 162 16.18 4.05 10.97
CA GLN A 162 17.15 4.45 12.02
C GLN A 162 16.74 5.74 12.72
N GLY A 163 16.49 6.83 11.97
CA GLY A 163 16.20 8.14 12.48
C GLY A 163 14.84 8.25 13.15
N GLU A 164 14.79 8.49 14.46
CA GLU A 164 13.53 8.66 15.18
C GLU A 164 12.87 10.00 14.83
N ILE A 165 13.67 11.06 14.70
CA ILE A 165 13.18 12.39 14.29
C ILE A 165 12.72 12.32 12.84
N ALA A 166 13.47 11.64 11.96
CA ALA A 166 13.09 11.45 10.56
C ALA A 166 11.72 10.78 10.43
N ARG A 167 11.44 9.70 11.19
CA ARG A 167 10.11 9.07 11.16
C ARG A 167 9.01 9.98 11.68
N LEU A 168 9.27 10.71 12.77
CA LEU A 168 8.28 11.62 13.36
C LEU A 168 7.91 12.74 12.38
N GLU A 169 8.92 13.40 11.81
CA GLU A 169 8.74 14.49 10.86
C GLU A 169 8.16 13.98 9.50
N SER A 170 8.51 12.75 9.09
CA SER A 170 7.89 12.11 7.93
C SER A 170 6.38 11.98 8.09
N SER A 171 5.87 11.62 9.27
CA SER A 171 4.44 11.56 9.51
C SER A 171 3.75 12.92 9.40
N LYS A 172 4.39 13.98 9.90
CA LYS A 172 3.86 15.35 9.77
C LYS A 172 3.85 15.80 8.31
N LEU A 173 4.94 15.55 7.59
CA LEU A 173 5.08 15.90 6.17
C LEU A 173 4.07 15.14 5.31
N LEU A 174 3.90 13.83 5.54
CA LEU A 174 2.91 13.02 4.84
C LEU A 174 1.51 13.61 4.99
N LEU A 175 1.08 13.91 6.21
CA LEU A 175 -0.23 14.51 6.49
C LEU A 175 -0.40 15.87 5.82
N GLU A 176 0.63 16.73 5.88
CA GLU A 176 0.61 18.03 5.22
C GLU A 176 0.45 17.90 3.71
N ARG A 177 1.26 17.03 3.08
CA ARG A 177 1.22 16.80 1.63
C ARG A 177 -0.11 16.18 1.20
N MET A 178 -0.57 15.17 1.90
CA MET A 178 -1.85 14.52 1.58
C MET A 178 -3.01 15.51 1.66
N LYS A 179 -3.11 16.34 2.71
CA LYS A 179 -4.15 17.36 2.84
C LYS A 179 -4.20 18.32 1.65
N LYS A 180 -3.02 18.71 1.13
CA LYS A 180 -2.91 19.59 -0.05
C LYS A 180 -3.33 18.90 -1.34
N ILE A 181 -3.01 17.60 -1.48
CA ILE A 181 -3.20 16.84 -2.72
C ILE A 181 -4.63 16.32 -2.84
N VAL A 182 -5.15 15.67 -1.79
CA VAL A 182 -6.42 14.92 -1.92
C VAL A 182 -7.66 15.77 -1.69
N GLY A 183 -7.58 16.86 -0.94
CA GLY A 183 -8.76 17.61 -0.51
C GLY A 183 -9.76 16.70 0.23
N ASN A 184 -10.96 16.55 -0.34
CA ASN A 184 -12.03 15.68 0.20
C ASN A 184 -12.21 14.38 -0.60
N SER A 185 -11.25 14.01 -1.43
CA SER A 185 -11.35 12.82 -2.29
C SER A 185 -11.06 11.53 -1.51
N THR A 186 -11.60 10.42 -2.01
CA THR A 186 -11.27 9.06 -1.55
C THR A 186 -9.78 8.80 -1.72
N PHE A 187 -9.17 8.16 -0.73
CA PHE A 187 -7.76 7.76 -0.82
C PHE A 187 -7.45 6.47 -0.07
N PHE A 188 -6.34 5.86 -0.50
CA PHE A 188 -5.59 4.82 0.20
C PHE A 188 -4.16 5.30 0.43
N CYS A 189 -3.59 4.99 1.60
CA CYS A 189 -2.19 5.27 1.91
C CYS A 189 -1.55 4.01 2.49
N THR A 190 -0.55 3.50 1.78
CA THR A 190 0.15 2.27 2.11
C THR A 190 1.61 2.55 2.45
N GLY A 191 2.27 1.62 3.10
CA GLY A 191 3.71 1.72 3.29
C GLY A 191 4.27 0.86 4.40
N ASP A 192 5.61 0.78 4.39
CA ASP A 192 6.43 0.43 5.52
C ASP A 192 6.80 1.73 6.28
N PHE A 193 6.20 1.92 7.44
CA PHE A 193 6.40 3.11 8.25
C PHE A 193 7.56 2.95 9.26
N ASN A 194 8.18 1.77 9.33
CA ASN A 194 9.24 1.45 10.28
C ASN A 194 8.91 1.88 11.72
N ALA A 195 7.64 1.82 12.08
CA ALA A 195 7.08 2.37 13.32
C ALA A 195 5.91 1.51 13.80
N THR A 196 5.92 1.12 15.08
CA THR A 196 4.81 0.37 15.70
C THR A 196 3.66 1.30 16.07
N PRO A 197 2.43 0.78 16.26
CA PRO A 197 1.26 1.60 16.57
C PRO A 197 1.43 2.55 17.76
N GLU A 198 2.21 2.16 18.76
CA GLU A 198 2.45 2.92 19.99
C GLU A 198 3.51 4.02 19.84
N SER A 199 4.27 3.99 18.74
CA SER A 199 5.40 4.90 18.53
C SER A 199 4.94 6.32 18.17
N GLY A 200 5.80 7.31 18.44
CA GLY A 200 5.52 8.72 18.19
C GLY A 200 5.03 9.04 16.77
N PRO A 201 5.69 8.54 15.72
CA PRO A 201 5.26 8.75 14.32
C PRO A 201 3.82 8.32 14.07
N MET A 202 3.43 7.14 14.57
CA MET A 202 2.08 6.61 14.38
C MET A 202 1.04 7.36 15.22
N GLN A 203 1.43 7.81 16.43
CA GLN A 203 0.55 8.64 17.27
C GLN A 203 0.24 10.00 16.63
N VAL A 204 1.18 10.58 15.87
CA VAL A 204 0.91 11.79 15.07
C VAL A 204 -0.19 11.52 14.02
N ILE A 205 -0.10 10.40 13.31
CA ILE A 205 -1.09 10.00 12.31
C ILE A 205 -2.47 9.75 12.95
N TYR A 206 -2.51 8.97 14.02
CA TYR A 206 -3.77 8.65 14.70
C TYR A 206 -4.46 9.87 15.32
N LYS A 207 -3.68 10.78 15.89
CA LYS A 207 -4.20 12.02 16.49
C LYS A 207 -4.77 12.99 15.45
N ASP A 208 -4.21 13.03 14.25
CA ASP A 208 -4.72 13.87 13.16
C ASP A 208 -6.08 13.37 12.66
N GLY A 209 -6.29 12.06 12.60
CA GLY A 209 -7.56 11.43 12.27
C GLY A 209 -7.94 11.43 10.79
N MET A 210 -7.10 11.97 9.90
CA MET A 210 -7.33 11.90 8.45
C MET A 210 -7.13 10.48 7.91
N LEU A 211 -6.05 9.82 8.32
CA LEU A 211 -5.69 8.47 7.93
C LEU A 211 -6.29 7.47 8.93
N ILE A 212 -7.25 6.70 8.47
CA ILE A 212 -7.94 5.68 9.29
C ILE A 212 -7.24 4.33 9.09
N ASP A 213 -6.72 3.75 10.14
CA ASP A 213 -6.07 2.44 10.10
C ASP A 213 -7.07 1.35 9.73
N SER A 214 -6.88 0.74 8.58
CA SER A 214 -7.79 -0.26 8.02
C SER A 214 -7.97 -1.50 8.91
N LYS A 215 -6.95 -1.84 9.72
CA LYS A 215 -7.05 -2.94 10.70
C LYS A 215 -8.12 -2.67 11.75
N LEU A 216 -8.25 -1.42 12.19
CA LEU A 216 -9.16 -1.02 13.28
C LEU A 216 -10.62 -0.87 12.83
N VAL A 217 -10.85 -0.70 11.53
CA VAL A 217 -12.19 -0.48 10.95
C VAL A 217 -12.66 -1.61 10.04
N SER A 218 -11.93 -2.71 9.99
CA SER A 218 -12.33 -3.90 9.24
C SER A 218 -13.62 -4.48 9.79
N LYS A 219 -14.59 -4.78 8.91
CA LYS A 219 -15.85 -5.41 9.28
C LYS A 219 -15.70 -6.83 9.81
N THR A 220 -14.68 -7.55 9.32
CA THR A 220 -14.35 -8.89 9.82
C THR A 220 -13.15 -8.84 10.74
N ALA A 221 -13.02 -9.83 11.61
CA ALA A 221 -11.82 -9.98 12.43
C ALA A 221 -10.57 -10.04 11.52
N PRO A 222 -9.48 -9.32 11.86
CA PRO A 222 -8.23 -9.39 11.12
C PRO A 222 -7.70 -10.82 11.01
N TYR A 223 -7.21 -11.18 9.82
CA TYR A 223 -6.58 -12.47 9.55
C TYR A 223 -5.05 -12.37 9.64
N GLY A 224 -4.40 -13.48 9.98
CA GLY A 224 -2.96 -13.63 9.96
C GLY A 224 -2.26 -13.23 11.26
N THR A 225 -0.99 -12.86 11.16
CA THR A 225 -0.15 -12.50 12.31
C THR A 225 -0.41 -11.08 12.80
N GLU A 226 -0.06 -10.80 14.06
CA GLU A 226 -0.13 -9.43 14.62
C GLU A 226 0.89 -8.52 13.93
N GLY A 227 2.13 -8.98 13.81
CA GLY A 227 3.21 -8.25 13.17
C GLY A 227 3.34 -8.56 11.68
N THR A 228 4.03 -7.67 10.98
CA THR A 228 4.26 -7.77 9.54
C THR A 228 5.71 -8.11 9.18
N PHE A 229 6.68 -7.85 10.08
CA PHE A 229 8.08 -8.13 9.87
C PHE A 229 8.46 -9.53 10.42
N ASN A 230 9.02 -10.38 9.57
CA ASN A 230 9.38 -11.77 9.86
C ASN A 230 10.89 -12.07 9.77
N SER A 231 11.69 -11.21 9.10
CA SER A 231 13.15 -11.37 8.94
C SER A 231 13.55 -12.73 8.31
N PHE A 232 12.75 -13.25 7.37
CA PHE A 232 12.89 -14.58 6.75
C PHE A 232 12.86 -15.77 7.74
N LYS A 233 12.24 -15.60 8.92
CA LYS A 233 12.16 -16.63 9.96
C LYS A 233 10.72 -17.07 10.17
N LEU A 234 10.45 -18.35 9.93
CA LEU A 234 9.12 -18.94 10.14
C LEU A 234 8.71 -18.98 11.62
N ASP A 235 9.67 -18.98 12.54
CA ASP A 235 9.47 -19.00 13.99
C ASP A 235 9.63 -17.63 14.65
N ALA A 236 9.71 -16.54 13.86
CA ALA A 236 9.78 -15.19 14.42
C ALA A 236 8.52 -14.89 15.27
N PRO A 237 8.67 -14.07 16.32
CA PRO A 237 7.53 -13.76 17.22
C PRO A 237 6.39 -13.00 16.53
N MET A 238 6.58 -12.44 15.34
CA MET A 238 5.58 -11.74 14.49
C MET A 238 4.78 -10.69 15.28
N LYS A 239 5.45 -9.88 16.08
CA LYS A 239 4.80 -8.86 16.93
C LYS A 239 4.94 -7.44 16.40
N SER A 240 5.94 -7.18 15.55
CA SER A 240 6.21 -5.85 15.02
C SER A 240 5.35 -5.56 13.79
N ARG A 241 4.26 -4.83 13.97
CA ARG A 241 3.46 -4.29 12.87
C ARG A 241 4.05 -2.96 12.45
N ILE A 242 4.66 -2.91 11.28
CA ILE A 242 5.30 -1.71 10.73
C ILE A 242 4.81 -1.37 9.34
N ASP A 243 4.07 -2.27 8.70
CA ASP A 243 3.40 -2.07 7.43
C ASP A 243 1.91 -1.78 7.64
N TYR A 244 1.40 -0.78 6.93
CA TYR A 244 0.03 -0.28 7.13
C TYR A 244 -0.67 0.02 5.83
N ILE A 245 -2.00 -0.10 5.88
CA ILE A 245 -2.92 0.47 4.90
C ILE A 245 -3.85 1.40 5.66
N PHE A 246 -3.80 2.67 5.33
CA PHE A 246 -4.75 3.68 5.80
C PHE A 246 -5.75 4.00 4.72
N VAL A 247 -6.95 4.35 5.12
CA VAL A 247 -8.05 4.68 4.22
C VAL A 247 -8.70 6.00 4.61
N SER A 248 -9.36 6.65 3.65
CA SER A 248 -10.26 7.79 3.92
C SER A 248 -11.57 7.31 4.56
N LYS A 249 -12.29 8.23 5.21
CA LYS A 249 -13.50 7.93 5.99
C LYS A 249 -14.68 7.36 5.19
N ASP A 250 -14.67 7.54 3.88
CA ASP A 250 -15.69 7.09 2.94
C ASP A 250 -15.42 5.68 2.41
N VAL A 251 -14.26 5.10 2.72
CA VAL A 251 -13.90 3.73 2.38
C VAL A 251 -14.45 2.77 3.44
N THR A 252 -15.13 1.74 2.98
CA THR A 252 -15.54 0.61 3.80
C THR A 252 -14.51 -0.52 3.65
N VAL A 253 -13.92 -0.95 4.76
CA VAL A 253 -12.99 -2.09 4.79
C VAL A 253 -13.77 -3.36 5.12
N GLU A 254 -13.95 -4.23 4.14
CA GLU A 254 -14.68 -5.51 4.31
C GLU A 254 -13.83 -6.55 5.02
N LYS A 255 -12.55 -6.65 4.64
CA LYS A 255 -11.59 -7.60 5.20
C LYS A 255 -10.22 -6.95 5.35
N TYR A 256 -9.49 -7.38 6.37
CA TYR A 256 -8.08 -7.06 6.58
C TYR A 256 -7.31 -8.34 6.85
N GLY A 257 -6.12 -8.49 6.27
CA GLY A 257 -5.26 -9.64 6.53
C GLY A 257 -3.78 -9.32 6.40
N VAL A 258 -2.98 -9.99 7.21
CA VAL A 258 -1.53 -10.13 7.05
C VAL A 258 -1.31 -11.49 6.41
N LEU A 259 -0.75 -11.51 5.20
CA LEU A 259 -0.62 -12.72 4.39
C LEU A 259 0.71 -13.41 4.74
N ASN A 260 0.62 -14.47 5.52
CA ASN A 260 1.78 -15.24 6.00
C ASN A 260 2.04 -16.49 5.14
N ASP A 261 1.87 -16.36 3.83
CA ASP A 261 2.14 -17.41 2.86
C ASP A 261 3.59 -17.87 2.90
N SER A 262 3.77 -19.16 2.73
CA SER A 262 5.08 -19.77 2.61
C SER A 262 5.04 -20.93 1.61
N GLN A 263 6.15 -21.21 0.95
CA GLN A 263 6.29 -22.35 0.04
C GLN A 263 7.56 -23.13 0.37
N TYR A 264 7.40 -24.44 0.59
CA TYR A 264 8.54 -25.33 0.88
C TYR A 264 9.42 -24.86 2.05
N GLY A 265 8.81 -24.23 3.08
CA GLY A 265 9.53 -23.72 4.23
C GLY A 265 10.25 -22.37 3.97
N ARG A 266 9.96 -21.70 2.86
CA ARG A 266 10.49 -20.36 2.53
C ARG A 266 9.40 -19.32 2.56
N ILE A 267 9.74 -18.10 2.89
CA ILE A 267 8.87 -16.93 2.92
C ILE A 267 9.23 -16.01 1.74
N PRO A 268 8.22 -15.47 1.01
CA PRO A 268 8.48 -14.65 -0.18
C PRO A 268 9.23 -13.34 0.07
N SER A 269 9.13 -12.77 1.27
CA SER A 269 9.85 -11.56 1.71
C SER A 269 10.04 -11.59 3.22
N ASP A 270 10.99 -10.81 3.74
CA ASP A 270 11.17 -10.60 5.19
C ASP A 270 10.05 -9.76 5.84
N HIS A 271 9.12 -9.26 5.02
CA HIS A 271 7.83 -8.72 5.42
C HIS A 271 6.69 -9.55 4.86
N PHE A 272 5.61 -9.68 5.63
CA PHE A 272 4.35 -10.21 5.14
C PHE A 272 3.52 -9.09 4.51
N PRO A 273 2.92 -9.31 3.33
CA PRO A 273 2.01 -8.32 2.77
C PRO A 273 0.81 -8.07 3.70
N VAL A 274 0.39 -6.82 3.78
CA VAL A 274 -0.91 -6.47 4.35
C VAL A 274 -1.88 -6.27 3.19
N MET A 275 -3.07 -6.85 3.30
CA MET A 275 -4.12 -6.77 2.29
C MET A 275 -5.43 -6.34 2.91
N ILE A 276 -6.20 -5.55 2.17
CA ILE A 276 -7.61 -5.28 2.45
C ILE A 276 -8.47 -5.57 1.23
N VAL A 277 -9.69 -6.01 1.47
CA VAL A 277 -10.78 -5.91 0.50
C VAL A 277 -11.65 -4.75 0.95
N ALA A 278 -11.83 -3.78 0.09
CA ALA A 278 -12.52 -2.53 0.42
C ALA A 278 -13.53 -2.13 -0.64
N SER A 279 -14.43 -1.21 -0.28
CA SER A 279 -15.39 -0.61 -1.20
C SER A 279 -15.59 0.87 -0.90
N PHE A 280 -15.89 1.67 -1.94
CA PHE A 280 -16.14 3.11 -1.85
C PHE A 280 -17.07 3.61 -2.97
#